data_2b409a6ed97ae37269d8d7d41e0b843f
#
_entry.id   2b409a6ed97ae37269d8d7d41e0b843f
#
_cell.length_a   1.000
_cell.length_b   1.000
_cell.length_c   1.000
_cell.angle_alpha   90.00
_cell.angle_beta   90.00
_cell.angle_gamma   90.00
#
_symmetry.space_group_name_H-M   'P 1'
#
loop_
_entity.id
_entity.type
_entity.pdbx_description
1 polymer ?
#
loop_
_entity_poly.entity_id
_entity_poly.type
_entity_poly.pdbx_seq_one_letter_code
_entity_poly.pdbx_strand_id
1 'polypeptide(L)'
;MYAMQRANGDWFALDDHGRFRVPVFRDSGAAMVARSRETGMECFRPVLLDEVTFKNLTTTDGGKACYWLVEDPLMKLSRGRALDTPELERVMRNGNITAK
;
A
#
# COMPACT_ATOMS: atom_id res chain seq x y z
N MET A 1 4.04 4.89 -6.41
CA MET A 1 3.38 4.36 -5.21
C MET A 1 3.03 2.90 -5.44
N TYR A 2 3.29 2.04 -4.47
CA TYR A 2 3.13 0.59 -4.59
C TYR A 2 2.33 0.04 -3.43
N ALA A 3 1.55 -0.99 -3.69
CA ALA A 3 0.90 -1.80 -2.66
C ALA A 3 1.23 -3.27 -2.94
N MET A 4 1.03 -4.13 -1.96
CA MET A 4 1.39 -5.55 -2.09
C MET A 4 0.17 -6.36 -2.46
N GLN A 5 0.28 -7.16 -3.52
CA GLN A 5 -0.81 -7.99 -4.03
C GLN A 5 -0.29 -9.41 -4.30
N ARG A 6 -1.07 -10.41 -3.99
CA ARG A 6 -0.70 -11.80 -4.32
C ARG A 6 -1.40 -12.26 -5.60
N ALA A 7 -1.00 -13.44 -6.07
CA ALA A 7 -1.40 -13.94 -7.38
C ALA A 7 -2.92 -14.04 -7.59
N ASN A 8 -3.69 -14.25 -6.53
CA ASN A 8 -5.14 -14.35 -6.62
C ASN A 8 -5.85 -12.99 -6.67
N GLY A 9 -5.11 -11.90 -6.61
CA GLY A 9 -5.66 -10.55 -6.66
C GLY A 9 -5.89 -9.90 -5.31
N ASP A 10 -5.69 -10.61 -4.21
CA ASP A 10 -5.88 -10.06 -2.87
C ASP A 10 -4.75 -9.09 -2.51
N TRP A 11 -5.13 -7.96 -1.92
CA TRP A 11 -4.17 -6.98 -1.41
C TRP A 11 -3.75 -7.32 0.01
N PHE A 12 -2.47 -7.11 0.32
CA PHE A 12 -2.00 -7.26 1.69
C PHE A 12 -2.62 -6.17 2.55
N ALA A 13 -3.19 -6.55 3.66
CA ALA A 13 -3.81 -5.61 4.60
C ALA A 13 -3.53 -6.06 6.03
N LEU A 14 -3.40 -5.09 6.90
CA LEU A 14 -3.24 -5.31 8.34
C LEU A 14 -4.58 -5.08 9.01
N ASP A 15 -4.93 -5.96 9.95
CA ASP A 15 -6.12 -5.80 10.76
C ASP A 15 -5.81 -4.89 11.93
N ASP A 16 -6.50 -3.75 11.99
CA ASP A 16 -6.36 -2.79 13.06
C ASP A 16 -7.73 -2.57 13.70
N HIS A 17 -8.01 -3.37 14.74
CA HIS A 17 -9.27 -3.30 15.50
C HIS A 17 -10.51 -3.41 14.61
N GLY A 18 -10.48 -4.37 13.68
CA GLY A 18 -11.58 -4.61 12.76
C GLY A 18 -11.56 -3.77 11.51
N ARG A 19 -10.59 -2.88 11.35
CA ARG A 19 -10.38 -2.12 10.13
C ARG A 19 -9.18 -2.67 9.38
N PHE A 20 -9.30 -2.79 8.09
CA PHE A 20 -8.18 -3.20 7.26
C PHE A 20 -7.39 -1.98 6.82
N ARG A 21 -6.09 -2.01 7.08
CA ARG A 21 -5.15 -0.99 6.60
C ARG A 21 -4.26 -1.61 5.55
N VAL A 22 -4.26 -1.02 4.35
CA VAL A 22 -3.42 -1.48 3.25
C VAL A 22 -2.14 -0.64 3.26
N PRO A 23 -0.98 -1.24 3.55
CA PRO A 23 0.27 -0.49 3.49
C PRO A 23 0.60 -0.13 2.05
N VAL A 24 1.00 1.11 1.84
CA VAL A 24 1.47 1.61 0.54
C VAL A 24 2.88 2.15 0.69
N PHE A 25 3.67 2.01 -0.36
CA PHE A 25 5.10 2.32 -0.34
C PHE A 25 5.42 3.29 -1.46
N ARG A 26 6.36 4.18 -1.20
CA ARG A 26 6.75 5.21 -2.18
C ARG A 26 7.44 4.63 -3.40
N ASP A 27 8.19 3.54 -3.21
CA ASP A 27 8.91 2.88 -4.30
C ASP A 27 8.94 1.37 -4.09
N SER A 28 9.31 0.63 -5.13
CA SER A 28 9.35 -0.82 -5.07
C SER A 28 10.45 -1.34 -4.13
N GLY A 29 11.55 -0.60 -4.00
CA GLY A 29 12.62 -0.96 -3.07
C GLY A 29 12.14 -0.96 -1.63
N ALA A 30 11.40 0.08 -1.23
CA ALA A 30 10.81 0.14 0.10
C ALA A 30 9.84 -1.03 0.34
N ALA A 31 9.04 -1.35 -0.67
CA ALA A 31 8.11 -2.49 -0.58
C ALA A 31 8.86 -3.81 -0.38
N MET A 32 9.94 -4.02 -1.10
CA MET A 32 10.73 -5.25 -0.99
C MET A 32 11.45 -5.36 0.36
N VAL A 33 11.90 -4.25 0.91
CA VAL A 33 12.49 -4.23 2.27
C VAL A 33 11.43 -4.65 3.29
N ALA A 34 10.25 -4.07 3.22
CA ALA A 34 9.16 -4.43 4.13
C ALA A 34 8.76 -5.91 3.96
N ARG A 35 8.71 -6.40 2.72
CA ARG A 35 8.40 -7.79 2.43
C ARG A 35 9.38 -8.74 3.11
N SER A 36 10.66 -8.39 3.13
CA SER A 36 11.68 -9.25 3.75
C SER A 36 11.59 -9.30 5.27
N ARG A 37 10.91 -8.33 5.88
CA ARG A 37 10.83 -8.21 7.33
C ARG A 37 9.47 -8.59 7.91
N GLU A 38 8.42 -8.54 7.11
CA GLU A 38 7.07 -8.76 7.59
C GLU A 38 6.62 -10.19 7.31
N THR A 39 6.32 -10.93 8.37
CA THR A 39 5.81 -12.29 8.25
C THR A 39 4.42 -12.26 7.59
N GLY A 40 4.23 -13.13 6.62
CA GLY A 40 2.97 -13.19 5.88
C GLY A 40 2.96 -12.39 4.60
N MET A 41 3.98 -11.60 4.33
CA MET A 41 4.07 -10.81 3.12
C MET A 41 4.83 -11.52 1.99
N GLU A 42 5.40 -12.68 2.25
CA GLU A 42 6.25 -13.41 1.30
C GLU A 42 5.55 -13.80 0.02
N CYS A 43 4.24 -14.05 0.10
CA CYS A 43 3.45 -14.45 -1.06
C CYS A 43 2.92 -13.26 -1.86
N PHE A 44 3.25 -12.05 -1.45
CA PHE A 44 2.78 -10.82 -2.09
C PHE A 44 3.90 -10.18 -2.90
N ARG A 45 3.53 -9.42 -3.91
CA ARG A 45 4.46 -8.70 -4.78
C ARG A 45 4.10 -7.22 -4.84
N PRO A 46 5.08 -6.31 -4.95
CA PRO A 46 4.77 -4.91 -5.13
C PRO A 46 4.12 -4.68 -6.50
N VAL A 47 3.01 -3.96 -6.47
CA VAL A 47 2.25 -3.61 -7.67
C VAL A 47 2.17 -2.09 -7.73
N LEU A 48 2.56 -1.53 -8.86
CA LEU A 48 2.44 -0.09 -9.08
C LEU A 48 0.96 0.32 -9.08
N LEU A 49 0.65 1.32 -8.29
CA LEU A 49 -0.70 1.88 -8.25
C LEU A 49 -0.85 2.89 -9.39
N ASP A 50 -1.31 2.39 -10.54
CA ASP A 50 -1.73 3.21 -11.66
C ASP A 50 -3.25 3.41 -11.59
N GLU A 51 -3.82 3.98 -12.63
CA GLU A 51 -5.25 4.25 -12.66
C GLU A 51 -6.12 3.00 -12.45
N VAL A 52 -5.73 1.90 -13.07
CA VAL A 52 -6.47 0.63 -13.00
C VAL A 52 -6.31 -0.03 -11.64
N THR A 53 -5.08 -0.18 -11.17
CA THR A 53 -4.80 -0.85 -9.89
C THR A 53 -5.27 -0.02 -8.71
N PHE A 54 -5.18 1.30 -8.79
CA PHE A 54 -5.73 2.19 -7.76
C PHE A 54 -7.24 2.01 -7.64
N LYS A 55 -7.94 1.96 -8.77
CA LYS A 55 -9.39 1.74 -8.75
C LYS A 55 -9.73 0.38 -8.16
N ASN A 56 -8.99 -0.65 -8.54
CA ASN A 56 -9.16 -2.00 -8.00
C ASN A 56 -8.98 -2.00 -6.48
N LEU A 57 -7.90 -1.37 -5.99
CA LEU A 57 -7.61 -1.30 -4.57
C LEU A 57 -8.69 -0.54 -3.81
N THR A 58 -9.12 0.60 -4.32
CA THR A 58 -10.07 1.46 -3.59
C THR A 58 -11.49 0.92 -3.61
N THR A 59 -11.83 0.00 -4.52
CA THR A 59 -13.13 -0.65 -4.53
C THR A 59 -13.14 -1.95 -3.73
N THR A 60 -11.97 -2.42 -3.29
CA THR A 60 -11.87 -3.60 -2.44
C THR A 60 -12.58 -3.32 -1.11
N ASP A 61 -13.22 -4.35 -0.57
CA ASP A 61 -13.96 -4.26 0.69
C ASP A 61 -15.04 -3.16 0.69
N GLY A 62 -15.65 -2.93 -0.48
CA GLY A 62 -16.71 -1.94 -0.61
C GLY A 62 -16.24 -0.50 -0.40
N GLY A 63 -14.97 -0.24 -0.59
CA GLY A 63 -14.40 1.09 -0.41
C GLY A 63 -14.12 1.47 1.03
N LYS A 64 -14.21 0.52 1.95
CA LYS A 64 -14.02 0.77 3.39
C LYS A 64 -12.56 0.67 3.84
N ALA A 65 -11.66 0.25 2.96
CA ALA A 65 -10.26 0.10 3.32
C ALA A 65 -9.62 1.45 3.63
N CYS A 66 -8.76 1.46 4.64
CA CYS A 66 -7.89 2.59 4.94
C CYS A 66 -6.50 2.27 4.41
N TYR A 67 -5.71 3.31 4.19
CA TYR A 67 -4.36 3.13 3.66
C TYR A 67 -3.35 3.63 4.66
N TRP A 68 -2.18 3.00 4.65
CA TRP A 68 -1.11 3.34 5.56
C TRP A 68 0.15 3.60 4.74
N LEU A 69 0.56 4.86 4.66
CA LEU A 69 1.79 5.22 3.96
C LEU A 69 2.97 4.86 4.84
N VAL A 70 3.73 3.85 4.44
CA VAL A 70 4.90 3.41 5.16
C VAL A 70 6.04 4.39 4.89
N GLU A 71 6.52 5.04 5.94
CA GLU A 71 7.59 6.04 5.82
C GLU A 71 8.97 5.45 6.08
N ASP A 72 9.04 4.42 6.92
CA ASP A 72 10.30 3.73 7.19
C ASP A 72 10.10 2.22 7.13
N PRO A 73 10.39 1.58 5.99
CA PRO A 73 10.15 0.15 5.82
C PRO A 73 11.08 -0.71 6.71
N LEU A 74 12.15 -0.13 7.26
CA LEU A 74 13.04 -0.86 8.16
C LEU A 74 12.47 -0.99 9.58
N MET A 75 11.51 -0.16 9.95
CA MET A 75 10.93 -0.12 11.29
C MET A 75 9.59 -0.82 11.36
N LYS A 76 9.48 -2.03 10.80
CA LYS A 76 8.21 -2.73 10.65
C LYS A 76 7.19 -1.77 10.00
N LEU A 77 5.95 -2.11 10.00
CA LEU A 77 4.92 -1.24 9.41
C LEU A 77 4.35 -0.24 10.42
N SER A 78 5.04 -0.04 11.54
CA SER A 78 4.56 0.86 12.60
C SER A 78 4.86 2.33 12.31
N ARG A 79 5.84 2.61 11.47
CA ARG A 79 6.20 3.98 11.10
C ARG A 79 5.53 4.37 9.80
N GLY A 80 4.60 5.31 9.90
CA GLY A 80 3.88 5.77 8.75
C GLY A 80 2.71 6.67 9.16
N ARG A 81 1.81 6.90 8.24
CA ARG A 81 0.61 7.67 8.53
C ARG A 81 -0.59 7.12 7.76
N ALA A 82 -1.76 7.28 8.37
CA ALA A 82 -3.00 6.86 7.75
C ALA A 82 -3.40 7.83 6.64
N LEU A 83 -3.89 7.27 5.54
CA LEU A 83 -4.41 8.04 4.42
C LEU A 83 -5.82 7.55 4.10
N ASP A 84 -6.70 8.47 3.74
CA ASP A 84 -7.97 8.10 3.11
C ASP A 84 -7.79 8.02 1.59
N THR A 85 -8.84 7.66 0.87
CA THR A 85 -8.77 7.51 -0.58
C THR A 85 -8.37 8.81 -1.30
N PRO A 86 -8.96 9.98 -1.00
CA PRO A 86 -8.52 11.23 -1.65
C PRO A 86 -7.07 11.60 -1.35
N GLU A 87 -6.62 11.35 -0.12
CA GLU A 87 -5.23 11.62 0.25
C GLU A 87 -4.26 10.72 -0.49
N LEU A 88 -4.59 9.43 -0.61
CA LEU A 88 -3.78 8.47 -1.37
C LEU A 88 -3.67 8.90 -2.83
N GLU A 89 -4.79 9.29 -3.43
CA GLU A 89 -4.79 9.76 -4.81
C GLU A 89 -3.90 10.98 -4.99
N ARG A 90 -3.97 11.92 -4.05
CA ARG A 90 -3.14 13.13 -4.09
C ARG A 90 -1.66 12.79 -4.01
N VAL A 91 -1.28 11.90 -3.11
CA VAL A 91 0.12 11.48 -2.96
C VAL A 91 0.61 10.79 -4.22
N MET A 92 -0.21 9.95 -4.82
CA MET A 92 0.13 9.28 -6.08
C MET A 92 0.37 10.28 -7.21
N ARG A 93 -0.49 11.27 -7.35
CA ARG A 93 -0.38 12.29 -8.39
C ARG A 93 0.87 13.16 -8.18
N ASN A 94 1.14 13.56 -6.95
CA ASN A 94 2.34 14.34 -6.62
C ASN A 94 3.60 13.54 -6.89
N GLY A 95 3.61 12.25 -6.54
CA GLY A 95 4.72 11.37 -6.82
C GLY A 95 4.99 11.23 -8.32
N ASN A 96 3.95 11.10 -9.12
CA ASN A 96 4.07 11.00 -10.56
C ASN A 96 4.58 12.30 -11.19
N ILE A 97 4.17 13.44 -10.66
CA ILE A 97 4.64 14.75 -11.12
C ILE A 97 6.11 14.94 -10.80
N THR A 98 6.53 14.56 -9.59
CA THR A 98 7.91 14.74 -9.16
C THR A 98 8.87 13.75 -9.82
N ALA A 99 8.39 12.68 -10.39
CA ALA A 99 9.20 11.69 -11.10
C ALA A 99 9.76 12.21 -12.43
N LYS A 100 9.34 13.38 -12.82
CA LYS A 100 9.88 14.00 -14.05
C LYS A 100 11.28 14.59 -13.81
#